data_8fc8e4894d22bf6e9869b24a0f667a15
#
_entry.id   8fc8e4894d22bf6e9869b24a0f667a15
#
_cell.length_a   1.000
_cell.length_b   1.000
_cell.length_c   1.000
_cell.angle_alpha   90.00
_cell.angle_beta   90.00
_cell.angle_gamma   90.00
#
_symmetry.space_group_name_H-M   'P 1'
#
loop_
_entity.id
_entity.type
_entity.pdbx_description
1 polymer ?
#
loop_
_entity_poly.entity_id
_entity_poly.type
_entity_poly.pdbx_seq_one_letter_code
_entity_poly.pdbx_strand_id
1 'polypeptide(L)'
;MKNNKKDTNSGARKALAWIPYILIPVLIISGVSLYARQQKKEKLEYYQVVQYFDDKKVTEYDLNMSSGALEFKLKGDNKVYTYTVPNVSMFQEDIHNGVIAYNRAHPDAPIKAQYETGSTGALLLNIVPTLLMLVILGVLLFYMFRKMNNAMNNENNRTLSFGKARVKRAKDESRKTTFDDVAGADEEKEELSEIVDFLKDPSHFNKLGARIPRGVLLVGPPGTGKTLLARAVAGEANVPFFSISGSDFVEMYVGVGASRVRDLFNEAKKNSPSIIFIDEIDAVGRHRGAGMGGGHDEREQTLNQLLVEMDGFGANEGVIIIAATNRPDILDPALLRPDLTVR
;
A
#
# COMPACT_ATOMS: atom_id res chain seq x y z
N MET A 1 -12.15 -35.15 14.39
CA MET A 1 -12.89 -33.95 14.82
C MET A 1 -12.03 -32.73 14.53
N LYS A 2 -12.25 -32.05 13.40
CA LYS A 2 -11.54 -30.82 13.02
C LYS A 2 -12.33 -29.61 13.50
N ASN A 3 -11.78 -28.88 14.44
CA ASN A 3 -12.32 -27.64 14.96
C ASN A 3 -12.19 -26.52 13.91
N ASN A 4 -13.30 -26.18 13.29
CA ASN A 4 -13.44 -25.05 12.38
C ASN A 4 -13.69 -23.78 13.21
N LYS A 5 -12.64 -23.07 13.66
CA LYS A 5 -12.78 -21.72 14.19
C LYS A 5 -13.05 -20.78 13.01
N LYS A 6 -14.31 -20.47 12.77
CA LYS A 6 -14.74 -19.38 11.88
C LYS A 6 -14.15 -18.06 12.39
N ASP A 7 -13.39 -17.39 11.55
CA ASP A 7 -12.89 -16.03 11.72
C ASP A 7 -14.08 -15.03 11.72
N THR A 8 -14.70 -14.84 12.86
CA THR A 8 -15.78 -13.85 13.09
C THR A 8 -15.26 -12.40 13.17
N ASN A 9 -13.94 -12.20 13.05
CA ASN A 9 -13.32 -10.89 13.27
C ASN A 9 -13.11 -10.04 12.00
N SER A 10 -13.43 -10.57 10.81
CA SER A 10 -13.23 -9.82 9.55
C SER A 10 -14.33 -8.78 9.29
N GLY A 11 -15.56 -9.04 9.74
CA GLY A 11 -16.70 -8.12 9.60
C GLY A 11 -16.57 -6.88 10.48
N ALA A 12 -16.17 -7.06 11.73
CA ALA A 12 -16.01 -5.97 12.68
C ALA A 12 -14.87 -5.00 12.27
N ARG A 13 -13.76 -5.52 11.74
CA ARG A 13 -12.65 -4.69 11.23
C ARG A 13 -13.03 -3.89 9.99
N LYS A 14 -13.87 -4.44 9.12
CA LYS A 14 -14.39 -3.73 7.94
C LYS A 14 -15.40 -2.65 8.34
N ALA A 15 -16.29 -2.93 9.31
CA ALA A 15 -17.22 -1.94 9.84
C ALA A 15 -16.49 -0.76 10.53
N LEU A 16 -15.44 -1.02 11.29
CA LEU A 16 -14.60 0.00 11.93
C LEU A 16 -13.94 0.95 10.92
N ALA A 17 -13.64 0.47 9.72
CA ALA A 17 -13.03 1.28 8.66
C ALA A 17 -13.98 2.33 8.07
N TRP A 18 -15.31 2.15 8.19
CA TRP A 18 -16.32 3.09 7.69
C TRP A 18 -16.72 4.16 8.70
N ILE A 19 -16.41 3.95 9.99
CA ILE A 19 -16.75 4.88 11.07
C ILE A 19 -16.27 6.32 10.79
N PRO A 20 -15.02 6.57 10.34
CA PRO A 20 -14.57 7.93 10.05
C PRO A 20 -15.37 8.62 8.94
N TYR A 21 -15.80 7.87 7.94
CA TYR A 21 -16.56 8.42 6.80
C TYR A 21 -17.98 8.84 7.17
N ILE A 22 -18.54 8.26 8.23
CA ILE A 22 -19.86 8.63 8.74
C ILE A 22 -19.73 9.73 9.81
N LEU A 23 -18.73 9.62 10.67
CA LEU A 23 -18.55 10.49 11.82
C LEU A 23 -18.14 11.92 11.42
N ILE A 24 -17.34 12.09 10.37
CA ILE A 24 -16.93 13.41 9.88
C ILE A 24 -18.12 14.23 9.35
N PRO A 25 -18.96 13.73 8.43
CA PRO A 25 -20.14 14.46 7.98
C PRO A 25 -21.11 14.79 9.13
N VAL A 26 -21.32 13.87 10.07
CA VAL A 26 -22.18 14.10 11.22
C VAL A 26 -21.65 15.20 12.13
N LEU A 27 -20.34 15.25 12.39
CA LEU A 27 -19.71 16.33 13.16
C LEU A 27 -19.81 17.68 12.43
N ILE A 28 -19.60 17.71 11.11
CA ILE A 28 -19.73 18.93 10.32
C ILE A 28 -21.19 19.43 10.34
N ILE A 29 -22.15 18.55 10.11
CA ILE A 29 -23.57 18.90 10.13
C ILE A 29 -24.00 19.36 11.53
N SER A 30 -23.52 18.69 12.59
CA SER A 30 -23.79 19.08 13.98
C SER A 30 -23.19 20.46 14.29
N GLY A 31 -21.93 20.73 13.88
CA GLY A 31 -21.27 22.02 14.07
C GLY A 31 -21.98 23.14 13.32
N VAL A 32 -22.33 22.91 12.06
CA VAL A 32 -23.10 23.89 11.26
C VAL A 32 -24.50 24.13 11.85
N SER A 33 -25.16 23.08 12.34
CA SER A 33 -26.49 23.20 12.98
C SER A 33 -26.44 23.98 14.30
N LEU A 34 -25.38 23.76 15.11
CA LEU A 34 -25.16 24.53 16.34
C LEU A 34 -24.85 26.00 16.01
N TYR A 35 -24.00 26.26 15.03
CA TYR A 35 -23.70 27.63 14.55
C TYR A 35 -24.93 28.34 14.01
N ALA A 36 -25.78 27.65 13.21
CA ALA A 36 -27.01 28.20 12.64
C ALA A 36 -28.09 28.46 13.74
N ARG A 37 -28.12 27.65 14.81
CA ARG A 37 -28.99 27.91 15.96
C ARG A 37 -28.60 29.15 16.75
N GLN A 38 -27.31 29.47 16.84
CA GLN A 38 -26.84 30.71 17.48
C GLN A 38 -27.21 31.98 16.70
N GLN A 39 -27.46 31.88 15.39
CA GLN A 39 -27.81 33.05 14.56
C GLN A 39 -29.33 33.37 14.51
N LYS A 40 -30.21 32.57 15.05
CA LYS A 40 -31.65 32.85 15.14
C LYS A 40 -32.02 33.68 16.37
N LYS A 41 -31.22 34.73 16.68
CA LYS A 41 -31.65 35.77 17.63
C LYS A 41 -32.43 36.83 16.85
N GLU A 42 -33.59 37.26 17.37
CA GLU A 42 -34.34 38.39 16.81
C GLU A 42 -33.39 39.57 16.65
N LYS A 43 -33.28 40.11 15.42
CA LYS A 43 -32.45 41.28 15.14
C LYS A 43 -33.17 42.50 15.74
N LEU A 44 -32.83 42.83 16.97
CA LEU A 44 -33.19 44.11 17.56
C LEU A 44 -32.33 45.23 16.91
N GLU A 45 -32.95 46.34 16.59
CA GLU A 45 -32.19 47.51 16.12
C GLU A 45 -31.79 48.38 17.27
N TYR A 46 -30.68 49.16 17.15
CA TYR A 46 -30.13 49.94 18.24
C TYR A 46 -31.14 50.88 18.87
N TYR A 47 -31.93 51.60 18.04
CA TYR A 47 -32.94 52.51 18.51
C TYR A 47 -34.04 51.84 19.34
N GLN A 48 -34.40 50.61 19.04
CA GLN A 48 -35.40 49.87 19.80
C GLN A 48 -34.89 49.49 21.20
N VAL A 49 -33.60 49.15 21.25
CA VAL A 49 -32.95 48.86 22.52
C VAL A 49 -32.94 50.12 23.41
N VAL A 50 -32.46 51.24 22.87
CA VAL A 50 -32.47 52.53 23.62
C VAL A 50 -33.89 52.90 24.02
N GLN A 51 -34.89 52.73 23.15
CA GLN A 51 -36.29 53.02 23.44
C GLN A 51 -36.83 52.18 24.59
N TYR A 52 -36.44 50.90 24.77
CA TYR A 52 -36.82 50.13 25.94
C TYR A 52 -36.30 50.71 27.25
N PHE A 53 -35.13 51.33 27.25
CA PHE A 53 -34.60 52.05 28.42
C PHE A 53 -35.34 53.37 28.65
N ASP A 54 -35.62 54.14 27.62
CA ASP A 54 -36.38 55.38 27.66
C ASP A 54 -37.82 55.17 28.13
N ASP A 55 -38.48 54.13 27.62
CA ASP A 55 -39.80 53.72 28.06
C ASP A 55 -39.89 53.10 29.45
N LYS A 56 -38.72 52.94 30.11
CA LYS A 56 -38.59 52.37 31.47
C LYS A 56 -39.16 50.98 31.62
N LYS A 57 -39.04 50.22 30.51
CA LYS A 57 -39.48 48.79 30.41
C LYS A 57 -38.43 47.82 30.89
N VAL A 58 -37.15 48.23 31.03
CA VAL A 58 -36.06 47.36 31.49
C VAL A 58 -36.05 47.24 32.99
N THR A 59 -35.92 46.00 33.52
CA THR A 59 -35.81 45.70 34.92
C THR A 59 -34.39 45.45 35.38
N GLU A 60 -33.62 44.77 34.59
CA GLU A 60 -32.17 44.53 34.85
C GLU A 60 -31.46 44.41 33.51
N TYR A 61 -30.18 44.78 33.51
CA TYR A 61 -29.31 44.64 32.37
C TYR A 61 -27.87 44.34 32.80
N ASP A 62 -27.20 43.54 31.98
CA ASP A 62 -25.79 43.22 32.12
C ASP A 62 -25.07 43.66 30.83
N LEU A 63 -24.05 44.51 30.96
CA LEU A 63 -23.30 45.03 29.85
C LEU A 63 -21.82 44.65 29.97
N ASN A 64 -21.36 43.84 29.04
CA ASN A 64 -19.95 43.55 28.93
C ASN A 64 -19.18 44.68 28.25
N MET A 65 -18.34 45.35 29.02
CA MET A 65 -17.62 46.53 28.58
C MET A 65 -16.58 46.26 27.49
N SER A 66 -16.10 45.03 27.36
CA SER A 66 -15.09 44.65 26.37
C SER A 66 -15.67 44.15 25.07
N SER A 67 -16.76 43.41 25.12
CA SER A 67 -17.38 42.78 23.93
C SER A 67 -18.59 43.54 23.39
N GLY A 68 -19.13 44.49 24.19
CA GLY A 68 -20.39 45.17 23.87
C GLY A 68 -21.63 44.25 23.99
N ALA A 69 -21.49 43.04 24.53
CA ALA A 69 -22.61 42.18 24.76
C ALA A 69 -23.51 42.76 25.86
N LEU A 70 -24.77 42.99 25.51
CA LEU A 70 -25.80 43.49 26.39
C LEU A 70 -26.86 42.43 26.55
N GLU A 71 -27.14 42.01 27.80
CA GLU A 71 -28.28 41.17 28.16
C GLU A 71 -29.22 41.99 29.02
N PHE A 72 -30.52 41.96 28.71
CA PHE A 72 -31.50 42.72 29.48
C PHE A 72 -32.85 42.00 29.58
N LYS A 73 -33.59 42.32 30.65
CA LYS A 73 -34.94 41.79 30.87
C LYS A 73 -35.95 42.93 30.87
N LEU A 74 -37.11 42.66 30.26
CA LEU A 74 -38.23 43.59 30.22
C LEU A 74 -39.22 43.31 31.37
N LYS A 75 -39.90 44.33 31.79
CA LYS A 75 -40.90 44.27 32.88
C LYS A 75 -42.10 43.44 32.41
N GLY A 76 -42.37 42.39 33.16
CA GLY A 76 -43.48 41.45 32.84
C GLY A 76 -43.15 40.33 31.87
N ASP A 77 -41.89 40.26 31.41
CA ASP A 77 -41.39 39.17 30.56
C ASP A 77 -40.19 38.48 31.21
N ASN A 78 -40.23 37.14 31.28
CA ASN A 78 -39.15 36.34 31.84
C ASN A 78 -38.05 36.04 30.79
N LYS A 79 -38.19 36.57 29.56
CA LYS A 79 -37.26 36.35 28.47
C LYS A 79 -36.03 37.26 28.61
N VAL A 80 -34.83 36.68 28.50
CA VAL A 80 -33.59 37.46 28.41
C VAL A 80 -33.37 37.85 26.96
N TYR A 81 -33.28 39.14 26.71
CA TYR A 81 -32.97 39.73 25.42
C TYR A 81 -31.46 39.95 25.34
N THR A 82 -30.86 39.60 24.21
CA THR A 82 -29.43 39.78 23.95
C THR A 82 -29.21 40.69 22.77
N TYR A 83 -28.33 41.69 22.92
CA TYR A 83 -27.94 42.62 21.87
C TYR A 83 -26.45 42.87 21.93
N THR A 84 -25.80 43.16 20.80
CA THR A 84 -24.40 43.57 20.80
C THR A 84 -24.33 45.07 20.48
N VAL A 85 -23.97 45.83 21.44
CA VAL A 85 -23.87 47.29 21.36
C VAL A 85 -22.65 47.67 20.51
N PRO A 86 -22.83 48.41 19.39
CA PRO A 86 -21.73 48.78 18.52
C PRO A 86 -20.67 49.69 19.17
N ASN A 87 -21.13 50.57 20.03
CA ASN A 87 -20.26 51.46 20.80
C ASN A 87 -20.78 51.56 22.24
N VAL A 88 -20.01 50.96 23.16
CA VAL A 88 -20.38 50.87 24.57
C VAL A 88 -20.44 52.25 25.26
N SER A 89 -19.49 53.17 24.94
CA SER A 89 -19.46 54.49 25.52
C SER A 89 -20.66 55.34 25.11
N MET A 90 -21.03 55.31 23.82
CA MET A 90 -22.20 55.99 23.29
C MET A 90 -23.50 55.43 23.92
N PHE A 91 -23.62 54.13 24.01
CA PHE A 91 -24.79 53.47 24.61
C PHE A 91 -24.94 53.87 26.08
N GLN A 92 -23.84 53.90 26.86
CA GLN A 92 -23.86 54.35 28.24
C GLN A 92 -24.33 55.78 28.35
N GLU A 93 -23.86 56.67 27.47
CA GLU A 93 -24.25 58.08 27.47
C GLU A 93 -25.74 58.21 27.18
N ASP A 94 -26.27 57.46 26.21
CA ASP A 94 -27.69 57.46 25.82
C ASP A 94 -28.61 57.00 26.98
N ILE A 95 -28.25 55.97 27.73
CA ILE A 95 -29.14 55.40 28.79
C ILE A 95 -28.88 55.96 30.19
N HIS A 96 -27.67 56.53 30.45
CA HIS A 96 -27.20 56.85 31.79
C HIS A 96 -28.16 57.80 32.54
N ASN A 97 -28.51 58.91 31.92
CA ASN A 97 -29.36 59.91 32.52
C ASN A 97 -30.78 59.39 32.81
N GLY A 98 -31.33 58.57 31.88
CA GLY A 98 -32.63 57.94 32.02
C GLY A 98 -32.68 56.93 33.19
N VAL A 99 -31.69 56.05 33.28
CA VAL A 99 -31.57 55.05 34.32
C VAL A 99 -31.38 55.67 35.70
N ILE A 100 -30.52 56.68 35.82
CA ILE A 100 -30.29 57.38 37.12
C ILE A 100 -31.56 58.14 37.58
N ALA A 101 -32.20 58.84 36.65
CA ALA A 101 -33.43 59.57 36.97
C ALA A 101 -34.53 58.62 37.46
N TYR A 102 -34.67 57.47 36.77
CA TYR A 102 -35.65 56.42 37.14
C TYR A 102 -35.35 55.83 38.54
N ASN A 103 -34.09 55.45 38.78
CA ASN A 103 -33.69 54.82 40.05
C ASN A 103 -33.84 55.76 41.23
N ARG A 104 -33.63 57.10 41.03
CA ARG A 104 -33.93 58.10 42.07
C ARG A 104 -35.41 58.24 42.39
N ALA A 105 -36.26 58.12 41.37
CA ALA A 105 -37.69 58.23 41.54
C ALA A 105 -38.36 56.94 42.09
N HIS A 106 -37.72 55.80 41.94
CA HIS A 106 -38.24 54.50 42.33
C HIS A 106 -37.21 53.68 43.13
N PRO A 107 -36.90 54.08 44.37
CA PRO A 107 -35.88 53.40 45.18
C PRO A 107 -36.27 51.96 45.52
N ASP A 108 -37.59 51.62 45.56
CA ASP A 108 -38.08 50.28 45.87
C ASP A 108 -38.01 49.32 44.69
N ALA A 109 -37.85 49.80 43.45
CA ALA A 109 -37.78 49.00 42.24
C ALA A 109 -36.76 49.57 41.23
N PRO A 110 -35.48 49.67 41.57
CA PRO A 110 -34.47 50.22 40.69
C PRO A 110 -34.13 49.30 39.51
N ILE A 111 -33.75 49.89 38.37
CA ILE A 111 -33.15 49.12 37.27
C ILE A 111 -31.78 48.65 37.74
N LYS A 112 -31.59 47.33 37.78
CA LYS A 112 -30.31 46.74 38.21
C LYS A 112 -29.36 46.76 37.03
N ALA A 113 -28.23 47.43 37.18
CA ALA A 113 -27.15 47.52 36.23
C ALA A 113 -25.97 46.66 36.70
N GLN A 114 -25.53 45.73 35.86
CA GLN A 114 -24.32 44.97 36.07
C GLN A 114 -23.36 45.23 34.91
N TYR A 115 -22.08 45.48 35.23
CA TYR A 115 -21.04 45.75 34.25
C TYR A 115 -19.96 44.67 34.39
N GLU A 116 -19.77 43.90 33.34
CA GLU A 116 -18.72 42.90 33.31
C GLU A 116 -17.51 43.42 32.50
N THR A 117 -16.33 43.37 33.10
CA THR A 117 -15.08 43.52 32.35
C THR A 117 -14.68 42.16 31.84
N GLY A 118 -14.52 42.02 30.51
CA GLY A 118 -14.31 40.77 29.85
C GLY A 118 -13.26 39.88 30.54
N SER A 119 -13.70 38.72 30.98
CA SER A 119 -12.80 37.72 31.54
C SER A 119 -12.06 37.01 30.39
N THR A 120 -10.75 36.93 30.46
CA THR A 120 -9.89 36.16 29.56
C THR A 120 -10.34 34.71 29.45
N GLY A 121 -11.12 34.21 30.43
CA GLY A 121 -11.68 32.88 30.45
C GLY A 121 -12.75 32.61 29.36
N ALA A 122 -13.54 33.63 28.98
CA ALA A 122 -14.57 33.47 27.95
C ALA A 122 -13.95 33.28 26.53
N LEU A 123 -12.81 33.97 26.28
CA LEU A 123 -12.04 33.79 25.05
C LEU A 123 -11.44 32.38 24.96
N LEU A 124 -10.90 31.85 26.07
CA LEU A 124 -10.34 30.52 26.14
C LEU A 124 -11.43 29.44 25.92
N LEU A 125 -12.61 29.59 26.51
CA LEU A 125 -13.73 28.65 26.32
C LEU A 125 -14.20 28.58 24.87
N ASN A 126 -14.11 29.65 24.10
CA ASN A 126 -14.48 29.67 22.69
C ASN A 126 -13.37 29.15 21.77
N ILE A 127 -12.09 29.26 22.15
CA ILE A 127 -10.94 28.80 21.33
C ILE A 127 -10.64 27.31 21.56
N VAL A 128 -10.83 26.80 22.78
CA VAL A 128 -10.54 25.39 23.12
C VAL A 128 -11.26 24.39 22.21
N PRO A 129 -12.58 24.52 21.92
CA PRO A 129 -13.27 23.58 21.03
C PRO A 129 -12.72 23.60 19.59
N THR A 130 -12.34 24.79 19.09
CA THR A 130 -11.77 24.93 17.74
C THR A 130 -10.38 24.34 17.64
N LEU A 131 -9.53 24.54 18.66
CA LEU A 131 -8.21 23.90 18.73
C LEU A 131 -8.32 22.38 18.84
N LEU A 132 -9.24 21.89 19.67
CA LEU A 132 -9.48 20.45 19.84
C LEU A 132 -9.95 19.82 18.53
N MET A 133 -10.82 20.50 17.78
CA MET A 133 -11.28 20.07 16.46
C MET A 133 -10.12 20.00 15.46
N LEU A 134 -9.22 21.00 15.46
CA LEU A 134 -8.03 21.02 14.60
C LEU A 134 -7.06 19.89 14.94
N VAL A 135 -6.85 19.58 16.21
CA VAL A 135 -6.01 18.47 16.66
C VAL A 135 -6.60 17.14 16.20
N ILE A 136 -7.92 16.93 16.41
CA ILE A 136 -8.61 15.71 15.95
C ILE A 136 -8.50 15.57 14.42
N LEU A 137 -8.71 16.66 13.68
CA LEU A 137 -8.58 16.66 12.22
C LEU A 137 -7.14 16.33 11.79
N GLY A 138 -6.14 16.91 12.45
CA GLY A 138 -4.72 16.64 12.19
C GLY A 138 -4.36 15.18 12.42
N VAL A 139 -4.79 14.59 13.54
CA VAL A 139 -4.58 13.17 13.86
C VAL A 139 -5.26 12.28 12.81
N LEU A 140 -6.46 12.63 12.39
CA LEU A 140 -7.23 11.87 11.41
C LEU A 140 -6.60 11.93 10.01
N LEU A 141 -6.13 13.11 9.58
CA LEU A 141 -5.38 13.29 8.34
C LEU A 141 -4.05 12.54 8.39
N PHE A 142 -3.32 12.58 9.50
CA PHE A 142 -2.07 11.84 9.68
C PHE A 142 -2.31 10.32 9.58
N TYR A 143 -3.36 9.81 10.22
CA TYR A 143 -3.73 8.39 10.13
C TYR A 143 -4.13 7.99 8.70
N MET A 144 -4.89 8.84 8.01
CA MET A 144 -5.29 8.62 6.62
C MET A 144 -4.08 8.63 5.67
N PHE A 145 -3.15 9.59 5.86
CA PHE A 145 -1.90 9.68 5.09
C PHE A 145 -1.01 8.45 5.30
N ARG A 146 -0.89 8.00 6.56
CA ARG A 146 -0.14 6.78 6.88
C ARG A 146 -0.77 5.52 6.25
N LYS A 147 -2.10 5.43 6.24
CA LYS A 147 -2.82 4.32 5.61
C LYS A 147 -2.71 4.36 4.08
N MET A 148 -2.76 5.55 3.49
CA MET A 148 -2.61 5.76 2.04
C MET A 148 -1.18 5.44 1.57
N ASN A 149 -0.15 5.85 2.30
CA ASN A 149 1.24 5.48 2.00
C ASN A 149 1.48 3.97 2.09
N ASN A 150 0.87 3.29 3.06
CA ASN A 150 0.95 1.83 3.15
C ASN A 150 0.19 1.13 2.01
N ALA A 151 -0.91 1.69 1.53
CA ALA A 151 -1.65 1.19 0.37
C ALA A 151 -0.88 1.41 -0.94
N MET A 152 -0.33 2.61 -1.15
CA MET A 152 0.51 2.95 -2.32
C MET A 152 1.80 2.13 -2.37
N ASN A 153 2.47 1.89 -1.23
CA ASN A 153 3.64 1.01 -1.17
C ASN A 153 3.29 -0.45 -1.50
N ASN A 154 2.09 -0.90 -1.16
CA ASN A 154 1.64 -2.26 -1.47
C ASN A 154 1.23 -2.40 -2.95
N GLU A 155 0.69 -1.36 -3.58
CA GLU A 155 0.38 -1.36 -5.03
C GLU A 155 1.66 -1.17 -5.87
N ASN A 156 2.58 -0.29 -5.48
CA ASN A 156 3.89 -0.17 -6.15
C ASN A 156 4.70 -1.47 -6.04
N ASN A 157 4.65 -2.18 -4.91
CA ASN A 157 5.27 -3.50 -4.80
C ASN A 157 4.58 -4.56 -5.66
N ARG A 158 3.28 -4.46 -5.93
CA ARG A 158 2.59 -5.35 -6.87
C ARG A 158 2.93 -5.04 -8.31
N THR A 159 2.97 -3.76 -8.72
CA THR A 159 3.38 -3.35 -10.07
C THR A 159 4.85 -3.68 -10.35
N LEU A 160 5.74 -3.51 -9.39
CA LEU A 160 7.14 -3.91 -9.49
C LEU A 160 7.33 -5.45 -9.43
N SER A 161 6.35 -6.21 -8.91
CA SER A 161 6.40 -7.68 -8.87
C SER A 161 5.88 -8.35 -10.15
N PHE A 162 5.29 -7.63 -11.10
CA PHE A 162 4.91 -8.20 -12.41
C PHE A 162 6.13 -8.67 -13.21
N GLY A 163 7.30 -8.10 -13.00
CA GLY A 163 8.56 -8.51 -13.64
C GLY A 163 9.29 -9.64 -12.92
N LYS A 164 8.91 -10.01 -11.69
CA LYS A 164 9.62 -11.06 -10.95
C LYS A 164 9.20 -12.44 -11.43
N ALA A 165 10.19 -13.28 -11.74
CA ALA A 165 9.97 -14.67 -12.09
C ALA A 165 9.21 -15.40 -10.96
N ARG A 166 8.09 -16.07 -11.29
CA ARG A 166 7.42 -17.00 -10.38
C ARG A 166 8.17 -18.33 -10.37
N VAL A 167 9.37 -18.31 -9.84
CA VAL A 167 10.21 -19.50 -9.74
C VAL A 167 9.59 -20.46 -8.74
N LYS A 168 9.22 -21.64 -9.19
CA LYS A 168 8.81 -22.73 -8.29
C LYS A 168 10.07 -23.32 -7.67
N ARG A 169 10.25 -23.12 -6.37
CA ARG A 169 11.29 -23.81 -5.61
C ARG A 169 10.75 -25.18 -5.21
N ALA A 170 11.39 -26.26 -5.61
CA ALA A 170 11.05 -27.59 -5.14
C ALA A 170 11.45 -27.87 -3.68
N LYS A 171 11.82 -26.81 -2.91
CA LYS A 171 12.26 -26.94 -1.52
C LYS A 171 11.14 -27.38 -0.55
N ASP A 172 9.86 -27.32 -0.97
CA ASP A 172 8.68 -27.65 -0.17
C ASP A 172 8.13 -29.07 -0.43
N GLU A 173 8.76 -29.84 -1.31
CA GLU A 173 8.32 -31.25 -1.52
C GLU A 173 8.93 -32.10 -0.38
N SER A 174 8.05 -32.70 0.39
CA SER A 174 8.38 -33.57 1.54
C SER A 174 9.15 -34.84 1.16
N ARG A 175 9.27 -35.15 -0.12
CA ARG A 175 10.04 -36.27 -0.69
C ARG A 175 10.85 -35.77 -1.89
N LYS A 176 12.16 -35.99 -1.84
CA LYS A 176 13.06 -35.71 -2.96
C LYS A 176 12.92 -36.84 -4.00
N THR A 177 12.81 -36.44 -5.26
CA THR A 177 12.88 -37.36 -6.39
C THR A 177 14.33 -37.73 -6.66
N THR A 178 14.64 -39.01 -6.78
CA THR A 178 15.98 -39.54 -7.07
C THR A 178 15.97 -40.35 -8.36
N PHE A 179 17.13 -40.87 -8.78
CA PHE A 179 17.22 -41.73 -9.96
C PHE A 179 16.45 -43.06 -9.78
N ASP A 180 16.20 -43.51 -8.56
CA ASP A 180 15.38 -44.69 -8.26
C ASP A 180 13.92 -44.46 -8.61
N ASP A 181 13.44 -43.23 -8.62
CA ASP A 181 12.06 -42.88 -9.00
C ASP A 181 11.87 -42.78 -10.53
N VAL A 182 12.97 -42.90 -11.31
CA VAL A 182 12.94 -42.85 -12.78
C VAL A 182 13.10 -44.26 -13.31
N ALA A 183 12.07 -44.78 -13.95
CA ALA A 183 12.12 -46.10 -14.60
C ALA A 183 12.78 -46.02 -15.97
N GLY A 184 13.72 -46.93 -16.27
CA GLY A 184 14.48 -46.95 -17.52
C GLY A 184 15.47 -45.77 -17.63
N ALA A 185 15.83 -45.40 -18.85
CA ALA A 185 16.74 -44.27 -19.15
C ALA A 185 18.13 -44.47 -18.48
N ASP A 186 18.66 -45.70 -18.55
CA ASP A 186 19.88 -46.04 -17.83
C ASP A 186 21.12 -45.34 -18.42
N GLU A 187 21.17 -45.17 -19.76
CA GLU A 187 22.22 -44.47 -20.45
C GLU A 187 22.21 -42.96 -20.09
N GLU A 188 21.01 -42.34 -20.09
CA GLU A 188 20.85 -40.93 -19.73
C GLU A 188 21.16 -40.67 -18.27
N LYS A 189 20.86 -41.63 -17.37
CA LYS A 189 21.23 -41.56 -15.96
C LYS A 189 22.73 -41.61 -15.77
N GLU A 190 23.43 -42.47 -16.50
CA GLU A 190 24.88 -42.59 -16.45
C GLU A 190 25.57 -41.27 -16.92
N GLU A 191 25.13 -40.70 -18.04
CA GLU A 191 25.62 -39.41 -18.52
C GLU A 191 25.37 -38.27 -17.52
N LEU A 192 24.17 -38.28 -16.88
CA LEU A 192 23.82 -37.26 -15.91
C LEU A 192 24.47 -37.47 -14.53
N SER A 193 25.03 -38.66 -14.26
CA SER A 193 25.75 -38.92 -13.01
C SER A 193 27.03 -38.08 -12.88
N GLU A 194 27.69 -37.75 -13.99
CA GLU A 194 28.84 -36.85 -13.99
C GLU A 194 28.45 -35.42 -13.51
N ILE A 195 27.24 -34.97 -13.92
CA ILE A 195 26.71 -33.68 -13.47
C ILE A 195 26.36 -33.73 -11.97
N VAL A 196 25.80 -34.84 -11.50
CA VAL A 196 25.51 -35.05 -10.07
C VAL A 196 26.80 -35.00 -9.25
N ASP A 197 27.84 -35.67 -9.69
CA ASP A 197 29.13 -35.71 -9.00
C ASP A 197 29.80 -34.33 -8.96
N PHE A 198 29.72 -33.58 -10.05
CA PHE A 198 30.18 -32.19 -10.08
C PHE A 198 29.41 -31.32 -9.08
N LEU A 199 28.08 -31.41 -9.04
CA LEU A 199 27.27 -30.62 -8.13
C LEU A 199 27.51 -30.98 -6.67
N LYS A 200 27.89 -32.25 -6.38
CA LYS A 200 28.25 -32.70 -5.03
C LYS A 200 29.62 -32.15 -4.57
N ASP A 201 30.62 -32.12 -5.48
CA ASP A 201 31.95 -31.56 -5.18
C ASP A 201 32.56 -30.80 -6.36
N PRO A 202 32.14 -29.57 -6.60
CA PRO A 202 32.70 -28.74 -7.69
C PRO A 202 34.20 -28.49 -7.55
N SER A 203 34.71 -28.51 -6.33
CA SER A 203 36.11 -28.18 -6.03
C SER A 203 37.09 -29.24 -6.53
N HIS A 204 36.67 -30.49 -6.53
CA HIS A 204 37.48 -31.64 -7.02
C HIS A 204 37.69 -31.50 -8.54
N PHE A 205 36.65 -31.25 -9.29
CA PHE A 205 36.70 -31.10 -10.76
C PHE A 205 37.53 -29.90 -11.19
N ASN A 206 37.39 -28.79 -10.47
CA ASN A 206 38.17 -27.58 -10.72
C ASN A 206 39.70 -27.80 -10.55
N LYS A 207 40.11 -28.58 -9.56
CA LYS A 207 41.54 -28.93 -9.33
C LYS A 207 42.10 -29.79 -10.44
N LEU A 208 41.31 -30.63 -11.07
CA LEU A 208 41.69 -31.48 -12.18
C LEU A 208 41.70 -30.73 -13.52
N GLY A 209 41.25 -29.48 -13.56
CA GLY A 209 41.13 -28.69 -14.80
C GLY A 209 40.06 -29.21 -15.77
N ALA A 210 39.12 -30.02 -15.29
CA ALA A 210 38.02 -30.57 -16.08
C ALA A 210 37.11 -29.43 -16.57
N ARG A 211 36.73 -29.46 -17.86
CA ARG A 211 35.73 -28.58 -18.42
C ARG A 211 34.38 -29.22 -18.26
N ILE A 212 33.58 -28.73 -17.37
CA ILE A 212 32.21 -29.20 -17.16
C ILE A 212 31.28 -28.35 -18.01
N PRO A 213 30.30 -28.99 -18.69
CA PRO A 213 29.29 -28.26 -19.45
C PRO A 213 28.47 -27.37 -18.52
N ARG A 214 28.14 -26.16 -18.97
CA ARG A 214 27.31 -25.21 -18.22
C ARG A 214 25.84 -25.58 -18.26
N GLY A 215 25.47 -26.45 -19.23
CA GLY A 215 24.10 -26.87 -19.38
C GLY A 215 23.96 -28.22 -20.07
N VAL A 216 22.77 -28.80 -19.93
CA VAL A 216 22.35 -30.05 -20.58
C VAL A 216 21.04 -29.80 -21.31
N LEU A 217 20.91 -30.35 -22.52
CA LEU A 217 19.67 -30.29 -23.28
C LEU A 217 19.01 -31.68 -23.32
N LEU A 218 17.85 -31.80 -22.69
CA LEU A 218 17.00 -32.99 -22.74
C LEU A 218 16.06 -32.92 -23.94
N VAL A 219 16.23 -33.81 -24.88
CA VAL A 219 15.45 -33.89 -26.13
C VAL A 219 14.59 -35.14 -26.14
N GLY A 220 13.33 -35.04 -26.53
CA GLY A 220 12.44 -36.18 -26.66
C GLY A 220 10.97 -35.80 -26.80
N PRO A 221 10.12 -36.75 -27.21
CA PRO A 221 8.67 -36.50 -27.30
C PRO A 221 8.04 -36.09 -25.98
N PRO A 222 6.85 -35.46 -25.99
CA PRO A 222 6.12 -35.19 -24.76
C PRO A 222 5.81 -36.49 -24.00
N GLY A 223 5.86 -36.41 -22.66
CA GLY A 223 5.57 -37.54 -21.78
C GLY A 223 6.72 -38.52 -21.53
N THR A 224 7.92 -38.30 -22.07
CA THR A 224 9.10 -39.18 -21.84
C THR A 224 9.79 -39.01 -20.49
N GLY A 225 9.29 -38.09 -19.63
CA GLY A 225 9.84 -37.92 -18.27
C GLY A 225 10.98 -36.94 -18.14
N LYS A 226 11.26 -36.07 -19.13
CA LYS A 226 12.35 -35.08 -19.08
C LYS A 226 12.37 -34.22 -17.80
N THR A 227 11.22 -33.73 -17.41
CA THR A 227 11.06 -32.95 -16.18
C THR A 227 11.32 -33.80 -14.92
N LEU A 228 10.92 -35.07 -14.93
CA LEU A 228 11.16 -36.00 -13.83
C LEU A 228 12.67 -36.29 -13.69
N LEU A 229 13.34 -36.55 -14.83
CA LEU A 229 14.78 -36.80 -14.88
C LEU A 229 15.59 -35.59 -14.36
N ALA A 230 15.23 -34.38 -14.81
CA ALA A 230 15.87 -33.16 -14.31
C ALA A 230 15.71 -32.98 -12.78
N ARG A 231 14.52 -33.31 -12.24
CA ARG A 231 14.30 -33.31 -10.78
C ARG A 231 15.10 -34.37 -10.08
N ALA A 232 15.25 -35.56 -10.68
CA ALA A 232 16.03 -36.64 -10.10
C ALA A 232 17.51 -36.25 -9.98
N VAL A 233 18.09 -35.58 -10.96
CA VAL A 233 19.45 -35.02 -10.90
C VAL A 233 19.61 -34.10 -9.70
N ALA A 234 18.67 -33.17 -9.51
CA ALA A 234 18.73 -32.22 -8.40
C ALA A 234 18.58 -32.91 -7.03
N GLY A 235 17.71 -33.92 -6.95
CA GLY A 235 17.48 -34.70 -5.74
C GLY A 235 18.67 -35.58 -5.38
N GLU A 236 19.29 -36.20 -6.40
CA GLU A 236 20.49 -37.03 -6.26
C GLU A 236 21.71 -36.21 -5.82
N ALA A 237 21.88 -35.02 -6.41
CA ALA A 237 22.92 -34.06 -6.03
C ALA A 237 22.62 -33.31 -4.71
N ASN A 238 21.38 -33.38 -4.22
CA ASN A 238 20.92 -32.68 -3.03
C ASN A 238 21.05 -31.14 -3.13
N VAL A 239 20.82 -30.57 -4.31
CA VAL A 239 20.91 -29.15 -4.59
C VAL A 239 19.53 -28.51 -4.84
N PRO A 240 19.39 -27.18 -4.65
CA PRO A 240 18.18 -26.45 -5.01
C PRO A 240 17.81 -26.58 -6.49
N PHE A 241 16.52 -26.76 -6.77
CA PHE A 241 15.95 -26.88 -8.11
C PHE A 241 15.02 -25.70 -8.41
N PHE A 242 15.38 -24.91 -9.41
CA PHE A 242 14.61 -23.76 -9.87
C PHE A 242 13.97 -24.08 -11.21
N SER A 243 12.66 -24.25 -11.27
CA SER A 243 11.92 -24.64 -12.47
C SER A 243 11.09 -23.50 -13.02
N ILE A 244 11.17 -23.30 -14.33
CA ILE A 244 10.39 -22.32 -15.10
C ILE A 244 10.02 -22.92 -16.46
N SER A 245 8.89 -22.50 -17.03
CA SER A 245 8.57 -22.80 -18.43
C SER A 245 9.14 -21.71 -19.36
N GLY A 246 9.64 -22.09 -20.53
CA GLY A 246 10.03 -21.15 -21.57
C GLY A 246 8.91 -20.19 -21.96
N SER A 247 7.67 -20.65 -21.89
CA SER A 247 6.50 -19.81 -22.14
C SER A 247 6.31 -18.70 -21.11
N ASP A 248 6.79 -18.87 -19.87
CA ASP A 248 6.72 -17.84 -18.82
C ASP A 248 7.64 -16.63 -19.12
N PHE A 249 8.57 -16.77 -20.03
CA PHE A 249 9.43 -15.67 -20.49
C PHE A 249 8.80 -14.87 -21.64
N VAL A 250 7.81 -15.40 -22.32
CA VAL A 250 7.14 -14.75 -23.45
C VAL A 250 5.94 -13.96 -22.95
N GLU A 251 6.11 -12.66 -22.77
CA GLU A 251 5.06 -11.75 -22.31
C GLU A 251 4.79 -10.69 -23.37
N MET A 252 3.65 -9.99 -23.25
CA MET A 252 3.27 -8.92 -24.19
C MET A 252 4.05 -7.60 -23.95
N TYR A 253 4.80 -7.50 -22.84
CA TYR A 253 5.49 -6.26 -22.46
C TYR A 253 6.99 -6.39 -22.68
N VAL A 254 7.55 -5.46 -23.46
CA VAL A 254 8.98 -5.43 -23.79
C VAL A 254 9.85 -5.36 -22.54
N GLY A 255 10.83 -6.25 -22.45
CA GLY A 255 11.84 -6.30 -21.39
C GLY A 255 11.43 -7.07 -20.13
N VAL A 256 10.19 -7.53 -20.00
CA VAL A 256 9.75 -8.34 -18.85
C VAL A 256 10.39 -9.72 -18.87
N GLY A 257 10.45 -10.37 -20.05
CA GLY A 257 11.10 -11.67 -20.23
C GLY A 257 12.58 -11.63 -19.84
N ALA A 258 13.32 -10.65 -20.34
CA ALA A 258 14.73 -10.46 -20.02
C ALA A 258 14.96 -10.17 -18.52
N SER A 259 14.06 -9.45 -17.86
CA SER A 259 14.12 -9.24 -16.41
C SER A 259 13.91 -10.54 -15.62
N ARG A 260 12.95 -11.37 -16.03
CA ARG A 260 12.70 -12.67 -15.42
C ARG A 260 13.89 -13.63 -15.55
N VAL A 261 14.55 -13.62 -16.71
CA VAL A 261 15.79 -14.36 -16.90
C VAL A 261 16.83 -13.94 -15.88
N ARG A 262 17.14 -12.64 -15.78
CA ARG A 262 18.11 -12.12 -14.81
C ARG A 262 17.75 -12.48 -13.36
N ASP A 263 16.48 -12.35 -12.98
CA ASP A 263 16.03 -12.67 -11.63
C ASP A 263 16.21 -14.15 -11.30
N LEU A 264 15.87 -15.05 -12.23
CA LEU A 264 16.04 -16.50 -12.08
C LEU A 264 17.51 -16.84 -11.87
N PHE A 265 18.40 -16.34 -12.74
CA PHE A 265 19.83 -16.61 -12.68
C PHE A 265 20.48 -16.02 -11.42
N ASN A 266 20.09 -14.81 -11.02
CA ASN A 266 20.56 -14.21 -9.75
C ASN A 266 20.11 -15.03 -8.53
N GLU A 267 18.92 -15.58 -8.58
CA GLU A 267 18.43 -16.41 -7.47
C GLU A 267 19.15 -17.75 -7.39
N ALA A 268 19.44 -18.36 -8.54
CA ALA A 268 20.24 -19.60 -8.61
C ALA A 268 21.67 -19.36 -8.12
N LYS A 269 22.33 -18.28 -8.54
CA LYS A 269 23.68 -17.89 -8.06
C LYS A 269 23.75 -17.73 -6.54
N LYS A 270 22.73 -17.11 -5.93
CA LYS A 270 22.65 -16.95 -4.47
C LYS A 270 22.54 -18.26 -3.71
N ASN A 271 22.03 -19.31 -4.37
CA ASN A 271 21.81 -20.62 -3.77
C ASN A 271 22.70 -21.70 -4.40
N SER A 272 23.86 -21.33 -4.95
CA SER A 272 24.84 -22.26 -5.50
C SER A 272 25.41 -23.19 -4.43
N PRO A 273 25.66 -24.48 -4.76
CA PRO A 273 25.36 -25.16 -6.01
C PRO A 273 23.86 -25.36 -6.25
N SER A 274 23.39 -25.22 -7.52
CA SER A 274 21.97 -25.27 -7.85
C SER A 274 21.72 -25.69 -9.30
N ILE A 275 20.48 -26.11 -9.59
CA ILE A 275 20.03 -26.39 -10.96
C ILE A 275 18.94 -25.43 -11.36
N ILE A 276 19.09 -24.86 -12.56
CA ILE A 276 18.02 -24.13 -13.29
C ILE A 276 17.43 -25.11 -14.33
N PHE A 277 16.13 -25.37 -14.24
CA PHE A 277 15.41 -26.16 -15.24
C PHE A 277 14.49 -25.28 -16.06
N ILE A 278 14.66 -25.32 -17.38
CA ILE A 278 13.83 -24.57 -18.33
C ILE A 278 13.09 -25.57 -19.19
N ASP A 279 11.80 -25.75 -18.92
CA ASP A 279 10.94 -26.60 -19.73
C ASP A 279 10.47 -25.84 -20.99
N GLU A 280 10.24 -26.56 -22.09
CA GLU A 280 9.78 -25.96 -23.35
C GLU A 280 10.66 -24.78 -23.80
N ILE A 281 11.98 -24.97 -23.77
CA ILE A 281 12.95 -23.89 -24.14
C ILE A 281 12.70 -23.36 -25.55
N ASP A 282 12.09 -24.16 -26.46
CA ASP A 282 11.71 -23.76 -27.80
C ASP A 282 10.68 -22.62 -27.85
N ALA A 283 9.95 -22.35 -26.78
CA ALA A 283 9.08 -21.17 -26.70
C ALA A 283 9.87 -19.85 -26.83
N VAL A 284 11.09 -19.80 -26.29
CA VAL A 284 12.00 -18.62 -26.33
C VAL A 284 13.12 -18.81 -27.33
N GLY A 285 13.69 -20.03 -27.39
CA GLY A 285 14.89 -20.37 -28.13
C GLY A 285 14.70 -20.64 -29.63
N ARG A 286 13.59 -20.24 -30.23
CA ARG A 286 13.29 -20.50 -31.64
C ARG A 286 14.17 -19.66 -32.55
N HIS A 287 14.66 -20.28 -33.63
CA HIS A 287 15.46 -19.64 -34.69
C HIS A 287 14.80 -18.38 -35.27
N ARG A 288 15.60 -17.38 -35.61
CA ARG A 288 15.19 -16.10 -36.20
C ARG A 288 14.52 -16.35 -37.55
N GLY A 289 13.21 -16.16 -37.63
CA GLY A 289 12.48 -16.19 -38.90
C GLY A 289 12.14 -14.77 -39.34
N ALA A 290 12.18 -14.52 -40.64
CA ALA A 290 11.79 -13.25 -41.26
C ALA A 290 10.27 -13.04 -41.14
N GLY A 291 9.81 -12.62 -39.97
CA GLY A 291 8.40 -12.31 -39.68
C GLY A 291 8.26 -10.86 -39.21
N MET A 292 7.46 -10.07 -39.92
CA MET A 292 7.13 -8.69 -39.57
C MET A 292 6.05 -8.69 -38.47
N GLY A 293 6.44 -8.48 -37.19
CA GLY A 293 5.49 -8.31 -36.10
C GLY A 293 6.14 -8.10 -34.73
N GLY A 294 5.68 -7.13 -33.95
CA GLY A 294 6.27 -6.65 -32.70
C GLY A 294 6.39 -7.63 -31.52
N GLY A 295 5.93 -8.88 -31.68
CA GLY A 295 6.15 -9.97 -30.70
C GLY A 295 7.46 -10.72 -30.89
N HIS A 296 8.21 -10.45 -31.97
CA HIS A 296 9.50 -11.08 -32.25
C HIS A 296 10.64 -10.42 -31.49
N ASP A 297 10.60 -9.10 -31.33
CA ASP A 297 11.68 -8.34 -30.69
C ASP A 297 11.84 -8.71 -29.21
N GLU A 298 10.75 -9.00 -28.51
CA GLU A 298 10.80 -9.40 -27.09
C GLU A 298 11.41 -10.79 -26.89
N ARG A 299 11.01 -11.75 -27.72
CA ARG A 299 11.59 -13.11 -27.67
C ARG A 299 13.08 -13.07 -27.96
N GLU A 300 13.50 -12.32 -28.98
CA GLU A 300 14.91 -12.14 -29.31
C GLU A 300 15.70 -11.49 -28.20
N GLN A 301 15.14 -10.45 -27.57
CA GLN A 301 15.75 -9.80 -26.42
C GLN A 301 15.87 -10.78 -25.23
N THR A 302 14.87 -11.60 -25.01
CA THR A 302 14.87 -12.60 -23.93
C THR A 302 15.86 -13.71 -24.21
N LEU A 303 15.93 -14.21 -25.46
CA LEU A 303 16.93 -15.20 -25.87
C LEU A 303 18.35 -14.66 -25.73
N ASN A 304 18.59 -13.45 -26.19
CA ASN A 304 19.90 -12.80 -26.03
C ASN A 304 20.27 -12.65 -24.55
N GLN A 305 19.34 -12.28 -23.70
CA GLN A 305 19.60 -12.21 -22.25
C GLN A 305 19.90 -13.59 -21.67
N LEU A 306 19.18 -14.63 -22.08
CA LEU A 306 19.44 -16.01 -21.67
C LEU A 306 20.87 -16.43 -22.03
N LEU A 307 21.27 -16.19 -23.27
CA LEU A 307 22.63 -16.50 -23.74
C LEU A 307 23.70 -15.71 -22.96
N VAL A 308 23.46 -14.43 -22.69
CA VAL A 308 24.35 -13.59 -21.87
C VAL A 308 24.50 -14.14 -20.45
N GLU A 309 23.40 -14.53 -19.82
CA GLU A 309 23.46 -15.12 -18.48
C GLU A 309 24.18 -16.48 -18.48
N MET A 310 23.94 -17.33 -19.51
CA MET A 310 24.64 -18.61 -19.67
C MET A 310 26.14 -18.43 -19.93
N ASP A 311 26.52 -17.47 -20.77
CA ASP A 311 27.92 -17.13 -21.04
C ASP A 311 28.60 -16.48 -19.82
N GLY A 312 27.83 -15.75 -19.02
CA GLY A 312 28.30 -15.04 -17.83
C GLY A 312 28.62 -15.94 -16.64
N PHE A 313 28.32 -17.25 -16.70
CA PHE A 313 28.75 -18.17 -15.66
C PHE A 313 30.25 -18.46 -15.78
N GLY A 314 31.01 -18.12 -14.75
CA GLY A 314 32.35 -18.64 -14.57
C GLY A 314 32.30 -20.16 -14.34
N ALA A 315 33.35 -20.87 -14.76
CA ALA A 315 33.48 -22.32 -14.61
C ALA A 315 33.28 -22.82 -13.15
N ASN A 316 33.26 -21.90 -12.18
CA ASN A 316 33.29 -22.18 -10.73
C ASN A 316 32.02 -21.77 -9.99
N GLU A 317 30.97 -21.30 -10.68
CA GLU A 317 29.78 -20.81 -9.97
C GLU A 317 28.82 -21.90 -9.46
N GLY A 318 29.04 -23.17 -9.86
CA GLY A 318 28.26 -24.31 -9.36
C GLY A 318 26.78 -24.32 -9.76
N VAL A 319 26.42 -23.57 -10.82
CA VAL A 319 25.06 -23.54 -11.35
C VAL A 319 25.03 -24.29 -12.68
N ILE A 320 24.15 -25.27 -12.80
CA ILE A 320 23.94 -26.05 -14.05
C ILE A 320 22.54 -25.75 -14.59
N ILE A 321 22.47 -25.56 -15.90
CA ILE A 321 21.21 -25.35 -16.60
C ILE A 321 20.80 -26.65 -17.26
N ILE A 322 19.57 -27.12 -17.00
CA ILE A 322 18.96 -28.22 -17.70
C ILE A 322 17.79 -27.68 -18.50
N ALA A 323 17.87 -27.71 -19.82
CA ALA A 323 16.80 -27.31 -20.71
C ALA A 323 16.10 -28.52 -21.30
N ALA A 324 14.78 -28.46 -21.50
CA ALA A 324 14.01 -29.50 -22.15
C ALA A 324 13.25 -28.98 -23.35
N THR A 325 13.23 -29.77 -24.43
CA THR A 325 12.46 -29.47 -25.63
C THR A 325 11.91 -30.73 -26.30
N ASN A 326 10.81 -30.57 -26.97
CA ASN A 326 10.23 -31.61 -27.87
C ASN A 326 10.64 -31.33 -29.32
N ARG A 327 11.23 -30.17 -29.62
CA ARG A 327 11.51 -29.71 -30.98
C ARG A 327 12.90 -29.10 -31.11
N PRO A 328 13.92 -29.95 -31.11
CA PRO A 328 15.31 -29.46 -31.22
C PRO A 328 15.60 -28.82 -32.58
N ASP A 329 14.80 -29.16 -33.63
CA ASP A 329 14.92 -28.67 -35.00
C ASP A 329 14.69 -27.18 -35.16
N ILE A 330 13.93 -26.54 -34.21
CA ILE A 330 13.62 -25.12 -34.28
C ILE A 330 14.49 -24.24 -33.39
N LEU A 331 15.36 -24.85 -32.57
CA LEU A 331 16.20 -24.11 -31.63
C LEU A 331 17.29 -23.29 -32.38
N ASP A 332 17.56 -22.11 -31.81
CA ASP A 332 18.68 -21.26 -32.29
C ASP A 332 20.00 -22.00 -32.06
N PRO A 333 20.87 -22.06 -33.10
CA PRO A 333 22.18 -22.73 -32.99
C PRO A 333 23.05 -22.19 -31.84
N ALA A 334 22.84 -20.95 -31.42
CA ALA A 334 23.56 -20.36 -30.30
C ALA A 334 23.32 -21.11 -28.97
N LEU A 335 22.14 -21.71 -28.77
CA LEU A 335 21.85 -22.54 -27.61
C LEU A 335 22.47 -23.93 -27.66
N LEU A 336 22.83 -24.38 -28.87
CA LEU A 336 23.38 -25.71 -29.14
C LEU A 336 24.91 -25.73 -29.17
N ARG A 337 25.56 -24.63 -28.80
CA ARG A 337 27.02 -24.56 -28.77
C ARG A 337 27.61 -25.52 -27.74
N PRO A 338 28.66 -26.29 -28.07
CA PRO A 338 29.23 -27.32 -27.16
C PRO A 338 29.82 -26.78 -25.87
N ASP A 339 30.17 -25.48 -25.84
CA ASP A 339 30.66 -24.79 -24.64
C ASP A 339 29.51 -24.39 -23.68
N LEU A 340 28.27 -24.38 -24.15
CA LEU A 340 27.11 -24.06 -23.34
C LEU A 340 26.28 -25.29 -22.96
N THR A 341 26.08 -26.24 -23.88
CA THR A 341 25.19 -27.38 -23.64
C THR A 341 25.79 -28.69 -24.22
N VAL A 342 25.65 -29.78 -23.47
CA VAL A 342 25.80 -31.16 -23.92
C VAL A 342 24.41 -31.68 -24.29
N ARG A 343 24.35 -32.47 -25.38
CA ARG A 343 23.08 -32.99 -25.92
C ARG A 343 22.94 -34.47 -25.61
#